data_02bc19fb920429d5572ce6bfa6924141
#
_entry.id   02bc19fb920429d5572ce6bfa6924141
#
_cell.length_a   1.000
_cell.length_b   1.000
_cell.length_c   1.000
_cell.angle_alpha   90.00
_cell.angle_beta   90.00
_cell.angle_gamma   90.00
#
_symmetry.space_group_name_H-M   'P 1'
#
loop_
_entity.id
_entity.type
_entity.pdbx_description
1 polymer ?
#
loop_
_entity_poly.entity_id
_entity_poly.type
_entity_poly.pdbx_seq_one_letter_code
_entity_poly.pdbx_strand_id
1 'polypeptide(L)'
;IGYKLDTDVNYALEGRIFVAGSLIQWLRDKMKFISSAPESEKLAKLADSDNEVSIIPSFTGLGAPYWKPDLKAAIHGLSLETSREDIVLASLEAIAFQTRDLLEALKNDGAEIKSIKIDGGMANNNFFSQILSDVLSIDIYKPNNIESTSLGAAYLAGIGADHVKLS
;
A
#
# COMPACT_ATOMS: atom_id res chain seq x y z
N ILE A 1 5.84 -7.45 20.36
CA ILE A 1 7.30 -7.27 20.18
C ILE A 1 7.54 -7.21 18.69
N GLY A 2 8.13 -6.12 18.20
CA GLY A 2 8.55 -5.98 16.81
C GLY A 2 9.79 -6.83 16.52
N TYR A 3 10.86 -6.60 17.31
CA TYR A 3 12.05 -7.44 17.26
C TYR A 3 12.79 -7.41 18.62
N LYS A 4 13.65 -8.40 18.82
CA LYS A 4 14.55 -8.49 19.97
C LYS A 4 15.96 -8.82 19.48
N LEU A 5 16.92 -8.01 19.92
CA LEU A 5 18.36 -8.26 19.74
C LEU A 5 18.99 -8.30 21.13
N ASP A 6 19.57 -9.44 21.48
CA ASP A 6 20.11 -9.72 22.81
C ASP A 6 19.10 -9.41 23.92
N THR A 7 19.34 -8.37 24.72
CA THR A 7 18.46 -7.88 25.79
C THR A 7 17.50 -6.80 25.34
N ASP A 8 17.73 -6.18 24.17
CA ASP A 8 16.97 -5.04 23.69
C ASP A 8 15.68 -5.50 23.01
N VAL A 9 14.55 -5.13 23.60
CA VAL A 9 13.21 -5.44 23.10
C VAL A 9 12.59 -4.19 22.50
N ASN A 10 12.26 -4.25 21.21
CA ASN A 10 11.58 -3.18 20.51
C ASN A 10 10.13 -3.58 20.23
N TYR A 11 9.21 -2.68 20.55
CA TYR A 11 7.78 -2.87 20.30
C TYR A 11 7.38 -2.12 19.03
N ALA A 12 6.43 -2.67 18.30
CA ALA A 12 5.83 -2.05 17.14
C ALA A 12 4.30 -2.15 17.24
N LEU A 13 3.62 -1.10 16.81
CA LEU A 13 2.22 -1.16 16.46
C LEU A 13 2.14 -1.66 15.02
N GLU A 14 1.25 -2.61 14.77
CA GLU A 14 1.02 -3.15 13.43
C GLU A 14 -0.43 -2.93 13.04
N GLY A 15 -0.63 -2.47 11.81
CA GLY A 15 -1.94 -2.42 11.19
C GLY A 15 -1.88 -3.06 9.80
N ARG A 16 -2.98 -3.67 9.37
CA ARG A 16 -3.03 -4.44 8.13
C ARG A 16 -4.22 -4.07 7.27
N ILE A 17 -3.96 -3.70 6.02
CA ILE A 17 -4.93 -3.69 4.94
C ILE A 17 -4.80 -5.01 4.17
N PHE A 18 -5.93 -5.63 3.79
CA PHE A 18 -5.90 -6.97 3.20
C PHE A 18 -5.59 -6.96 1.72
N VAL A 19 -5.95 -5.87 1.04
CA VAL A 19 -5.89 -5.77 -0.43
C VAL A 19 -5.14 -4.50 -0.82
N ALA A 20 -3.92 -4.64 -1.30
CA ALA A 20 -3.10 -3.57 -1.86
C ALA A 20 -2.55 -4.00 -3.23
N GLY A 21 -1.33 -4.49 -3.33
CA GLY A 21 -0.75 -4.98 -4.58
C GLY A 21 -1.58 -6.08 -5.26
N SER A 22 -2.34 -6.86 -4.48
CA SER A 22 -3.29 -7.86 -5.00
C SER A 22 -4.43 -7.25 -5.83
N LEU A 23 -4.83 -6.00 -5.58
CA LEU A 23 -5.80 -5.28 -6.41
C LEU A 23 -5.23 -5.03 -7.82
N ILE A 24 -3.98 -4.61 -7.90
CA ILE A 24 -3.29 -4.41 -9.18
C ILE A 24 -3.10 -5.74 -9.92
N GLN A 25 -2.79 -6.82 -9.19
CA GLN A 25 -2.75 -8.16 -9.77
C GLN A 25 -4.13 -8.59 -10.30
N TRP A 26 -5.21 -8.28 -9.58
CA TRP A 26 -6.57 -8.57 -10.03
C TRP A 26 -6.92 -7.80 -11.31
N LEU A 27 -6.58 -6.52 -11.41
CA LEU A 27 -6.75 -5.74 -12.65
C LEU A 27 -5.99 -6.36 -13.82
N ARG A 28 -4.79 -6.90 -13.59
CA ARG A 28 -3.98 -7.56 -14.60
C ARG A 28 -4.54 -8.94 -14.97
N ASP A 29 -4.74 -9.79 -13.96
CA ASP A 29 -4.91 -11.24 -14.18
C ASP A 29 -6.37 -11.62 -14.44
N LYS A 30 -7.33 -10.89 -13.88
CA LYS A 30 -8.76 -11.19 -13.99
C LYS A 30 -9.47 -10.22 -14.91
N MET A 31 -9.32 -8.92 -14.68
CA MET A 31 -10.01 -7.92 -15.48
C MET A 31 -9.34 -7.66 -16.82
N LYS A 32 -8.03 -7.96 -16.95
CA LYS A 32 -7.25 -7.71 -18.19
C LYS A 32 -7.20 -6.23 -18.59
N PHE A 33 -7.35 -5.33 -17.62
CA PHE A 33 -7.28 -3.90 -17.83
C PHE A 33 -5.86 -3.39 -18.04
N ILE A 34 -4.89 -4.09 -17.46
CA ILE A 34 -3.45 -3.84 -17.61
C ILE A 34 -2.74 -5.15 -17.98
N SER A 35 -1.64 -5.07 -18.69
CA SER A 35 -0.80 -6.22 -19.06
C SER A 35 0.32 -6.48 -18.04
N SER A 36 0.71 -5.41 -17.31
CA SER A 36 1.77 -5.46 -16.30
C SER A 36 1.51 -4.43 -15.19
N ALA A 37 2.09 -4.66 -14.01
CA ALA A 37 1.92 -3.72 -12.90
C ALA A 37 2.43 -2.28 -13.21
N PRO A 38 3.56 -2.07 -13.92
CA PRO A 38 4.00 -0.72 -14.31
C PRO A 38 3.03 0.00 -15.24
N GLU A 39 2.19 -0.70 -16.01
CA GLU A 39 1.20 -0.09 -16.88
C GLU A 39 0.12 0.65 -16.08
N SER A 40 -0.13 0.27 -14.83
CA SER A 40 -1.09 0.96 -13.97
C SER A 40 -0.75 2.44 -13.78
N GLU A 41 0.53 2.80 -13.69
CA GLU A 41 0.95 4.20 -13.60
C GLU A 41 0.59 4.98 -14.86
N LYS A 42 0.84 4.38 -16.05
CA LYS A 42 0.57 5.04 -17.32
C LYS A 42 -0.91 5.28 -17.54
N LEU A 43 -1.74 4.26 -17.26
CA LEU A 43 -3.19 4.37 -17.43
C LEU A 43 -3.81 5.33 -16.41
N ALA A 44 -3.44 5.24 -15.14
CA ALA A 44 -3.98 6.14 -14.13
C ALA A 44 -3.71 7.63 -14.43
N LYS A 45 -2.59 7.95 -15.08
CA LYS A 45 -2.29 9.32 -15.55
C LYS A 45 -3.15 9.80 -16.72
N LEU A 46 -3.85 8.89 -17.39
CA LEU A 46 -4.75 9.18 -18.52
C LEU A 46 -6.22 9.21 -18.08
N ALA A 47 -6.52 8.87 -16.84
CA ALA A 47 -7.87 8.92 -16.30
C ALA A 47 -8.42 10.34 -16.33
N ASP A 48 -9.74 10.46 -16.46
CA ASP A 48 -10.42 11.73 -16.34
C ASP A 48 -10.31 12.24 -14.89
N SER A 49 -9.82 13.46 -14.71
CA SER A 49 -9.69 14.10 -13.40
C SER A 49 -11.04 14.33 -12.72
N ASP A 50 -12.11 14.42 -13.49
CA ASP A 50 -13.46 14.72 -13.02
C ASP A 50 -14.31 13.44 -12.90
N ASN A 51 -13.71 12.23 -13.07
CA ASN A 51 -14.45 10.98 -12.89
C ASN A 51 -14.84 10.79 -11.41
N GLU A 52 -16.01 10.18 -11.21
CA GLU A 52 -16.56 9.91 -9.88
C GLU A 52 -16.38 8.45 -9.43
N VAL A 53 -15.54 7.69 -10.15
CA VAL A 53 -15.35 6.27 -9.87
C VAL A 53 -14.60 6.09 -8.55
N SER A 54 -15.14 5.25 -7.69
CA SER A 54 -14.49 4.86 -6.43
C SER A 54 -14.59 3.36 -6.21
N ILE A 55 -13.60 2.79 -5.53
CA ILE A 55 -13.53 1.35 -5.26
C ILE A 55 -13.44 1.10 -3.74
N ILE A 56 -14.30 0.20 -3.27
CA ILE A 56 -14.17 -0.41 -1.95
C ILE A 56 -13.47 -1.76 -2.15
N PRO A 57 -12.17 -1.90 -1.83
CA PRO A 57 -11.38 -3.07 -2.23
C PRO A 57 -11.50 -4.22 -1.22
N SER A 58 -12.71 -4.51 -0.73
CA SER A 58 -12.99 -5.52 0.29
C SER A 58 -13.16 -6.94 -0.29
N PHE A 59 -12.25 -7.37 -1.17
CA PHE A 59 -12.31 -8.70 -1.81
C PHE A 59 -12.33 -9.85 -0.81
N THR A 60 -11.63 -9.66 0.31
CA THR A 60 -11.56 -10.61 1.44
C THR A 60 -12.03 -9.99 2.74
N GLY A 61 -12.96 -9.04 2.64
CA GLY A 61 -13.39 -8.20 3.75
C GLY A 61 -12.49 -6.99 3.97
N LEU A 62 -12.82 -6.18 4.96
CA LEU A 62 -11.99 -5.07 5.44
C LEU A 62 -11.34 -5.45 6.77
N GLY A 63 -10.03 -5.19 6.87
CA GLY A 63 -9.26 -5.30 8.10
C GLY A 63 -9.44 -4.09 9.02
N ALA A 64 -8.35 -3.71 9.70
CA ALA A 64 -8.33 -2.52 10.55
C ALA A 64 -8.66 -1.25 9.73
N PRO A 65 -9.38 -0.28 10.32
CA PRO A 65 -10.01 -0.29 11.64
C PRO A 65 -11.41 -0.93 11.65
N TYR A 66 -11.94 -1.33 10.51
CA TYR A 66 -13.36 -1.66 10.31
C TYR A 66 -13.76 -3.06 10.78
N TRP A 67 -12.87 -4.04 10.60
CA TRP A 67 -13.09 -5.47 10.97
C TRP A 67 -14.41 -6.02 10.42
N LYS A 68 -14.64 -5.82 9.10
CA LYS A 68 -15.83 -6.31 8.36
C LYS A 68 -15.46 -7.47 7.43
N PRO A 69 -15.39 -8.71 7.92
CA PRO A 69 -14.92 -9.86 7.12
C PRO A 69 -15.88 -10.24 5.98
N ASP A 70 -17.17 -9.94 6.14
CA ASP A 70 -18.21 -10.34 5.17
C ASP A 70 -18.46 -9.31 4.07
N LEU A 71 -17.87 -8.11 4.19
CA LEU A 71 -18.02 -7.06 3.19
C LEU A 71 -17.38 -7.49 1.88
N LYS A 72 -18.08 -7.23 0.77
CA LYS A 72 -17.58 -7.53 -0.58
C LYS A 72 -17.09 -6.26 -1.26
N ALA A 73 -16.13 -6.44 -2.17
CA ALA A 73 -15.65 -5.34 -3.01
C ALA A 73 -16.78 -4.77 -3.87
N ALA A 74 -16.70 -3.45 -4.08
CA ALA A 74 -17.66 -2.73 -4.91
C ALA A 74 -16.96 -1.62 -5.71
N ILE A 75 -17.51 -1.32 -6.86
CA ILE A 75 -17.17 -0.15 -7.68
C ILE A 75 -18.39 0.74 -7.73
N HIS A 76 -18.23 2.00 -7.40
CA HIS A 76 -19.27 3.02 -7.41
C HIS A 76 -18.94 4.12 -8.41
N GLY A 77 -19.95 4.90 -8.84
CA GLY A 77 -19.77 6.05 -9.71
C GLY A 77 -19.58 5.68 -11.19
N LEU A 78 -19.93 4.45 -11.60
CA LEU A 78 -19.86 4.06 -13.01
C LEU A 78 -20.89 4.81 -13.87
N SER A 79 -20.46 5.32 -15.00
CA SER A 79 -21.28 5.88 -16.07
C SER A 79 -20.93 5.22 -17.40
N LEU A 80 -21.63 5.60 -18.47
CA LEU A 80 -21.31 5.11 -19.82
C LEU A 80 -19.98 5.66 -20.37
N GLU A 81 -19.48 6.73 -19.76
CA GLU A 81 -18.21 7.37 -20.12
C GLU A 81 -17.02 6.79 -19.33
N THR A 82 -17.30 5.98 -18.30
CA THR A 82 -16.24 5.39 -17.47
C THR A 82 -15.29 4.52 -18.28
N SER A 83 -14.03 4.87 -18.26
CA SER A 83 -12.94 4.17 -18.92
C SER A 83 -12.26 3.15 -18.01
N ARG A 84 -11.42 2.29 -18.56
CA ARG A 84 -10.56 1.41 -17.76
C ARG A 84 -9.48 2.21 -17.01
N GLU A 85 -9.07 3.34 -17.55
CA GLU A 85 -8.13 4.30 -16.99
C GLU A 85 -8.65 4.84 -15.65
N ASP A 86 -9.93 5.19 -15.58
CA ASP A 86 -10.61 5.66 -14.38
C ASP A 86 -10.67 4.58 -13.31
N ILE A 87 -10.96 3.33 -13.70
CA ILE A 87 -10.98 2.20 -12.76
C ILE A 87 -9.57 1.91 -12.22
N VAL A 88 -8.53 2.06 -13.05
CA VAL A 88 -7.14 1.88 -12.62
C VAL A 88 -6.74 2.99 -11.64
N LEU A 89 -7.10 4.25 -11.91
CA LEU A 89 -6.87 5.36 -10.98
C LEU A 89 -7.59 5.12 -9.66
N ALA A 90 -8.89 4.85 -9.69
CA ALA A 90 -9.69 4.57 -8.48
C ALA A 90 -9.14 3.38 -7.66
N SER A 91 -8.49 2.41 -8.32
CA SER A 91 -7.84 1.30 -7.63
C SER A 91 -6.60 1.75 -6.83
N LEU A 92 -5.78 2.65 -7.38
CA LEU A 92 -4.63 3.22 -6.66
C LEU A 92 -5.10 4.10 -5.51
N GLU A 93 -6.11 4.93 -5.73
CA GLU A 93 -6.71 5.79 -4.71
C GLU A 93 -7.33 4.98 -3.57
N ALA A 94 -8.03 3.88 -3.88
CA ALA A 94 -8.62 2.99 -2.87
C ALA A 94 -7.57 2.44 -1.89
N ILE A 95 -6.36 2.10 -2.37
CA ILE A 95 -5.25 1.67 -1.52
C ILE A 95 -4.75 2.83 -0.64
N ALA A 96 -4.65 4.03 -1.21
CA ALA A 96 -4.23 5.22 -0.47
C ALA A 96 -5.25 5.60 0.62
N PHE A 97 -6.54 5.56 0.32
CA PHE A 97 -7.60 5.83 1.30
C PHE A 97 -7.64 4.79 2.43
N GLN A 98 -7.51 3.50 2.13
CA GLN A 98 -7.39 2.48 3.18
C GLN A 98 -6.15 2.69 4.05
N THR A 99 -5.04 3.12 3.44
CA THR A 99 -3.82 3.45 4.19
C THR A 99 -4.06 4.64 5.12
N ARG A 100 -4.79 5.68 4.68
CA ARG A 100 -5.18 6.81 5.52
C ARG A 100 -6.01 6.36 6.71
N ASP A 101 -7.05 5.58 6.48
CA ASP A 101 -7.92 5.08 7.55
C ASP A 101 -7.13 4.29 8.61
N LEU A 102 -6.17 3.47 8.15
CA LEU A 102 -5.28 2.74 9.04
C LEU A 102 -4.37 3.67 9.85
N LEU A 103 -3.77 4.68 9.21
CA LEU A 103 -2.91 5.65 9.90
C LEU A 103 -3.68 6.50 10.90
N GLU A 104 -4.91 6.88 10.58
CA GLU A 104 -5.80 7.60 11.51
C GLU A 104 -6.10 6.73 12.75
N ALA A 105 -6.36 5.44 12.56
CA ALA A 105 -6.54 4.51 13.67
C ALA A 105 -5.28 4.40 14.53
N LEU A 106 -4.09 4.26 13.93
CA LEU A 106 -2.81 4.21 14.66
C LEU A 106 -2.55 5.52 15.42
N LYS A 107 -2.86 6.68 14.85
CA LYS A 107 -2.76 7.97 15.54
C LYS A 107 -3.71 8.06 16.74
N ASN A 108 -4.93 7.53 16.61
CA ASN A 108 -5.89 7.46 17.72
C ASN A 108 -5.41 6.54 18.85
N ASP A 109 -4.61 5.52 18.51
CA ASP A 109 -3.94 4.63 19.46
C ASP A 109 -2.64 5.25 20.05
N GLY A 110 -2.34 6.51 19.70
CA GLY A 110 -1.22 7.27 20.27
C GLY A 110 0.08 7.23 19.45
N ALA A 111 0.05 6.71 18.21
CA ALA A 111 1.22 6.72 17.35
C ALA A 111 1.48 8.13 16.77
N GLU A 112 2.72 8.62 16.87
CA GLU A 112 3.18 9.80 16.14
C GLU A 112 3.77 9.36 14.79
N ILE A 113 3.06 9.67 13.68
CA ILE A 113 3.51 9.31 12.33
C ILE A 113 3.86 10.61 11.59
N LYS A 114 5.16 10.83 11.37
CA LYS A 114 5.69 12.03 10.68
C LYS A 114 6.07 11.76 9.22
N SER A 115 6.36 10.52 8.89
CA SER A 115 6.74 10.10 7.53
C SER A 115 6.47 8.62 7.35
N ILE A 116 6.39 8.18 6.11
CA ILE A 116 6.25 6.77 5.75
C ILE A 116 7.38 6.36 4.83
N LYS A 117 7.94 5.19 5.08
CA LYS A 117 8.80 4.48 4.14
C LYS A 117 8.00 3.38 3.47
N ILE A 118 8.02 3.35 2.14
CA ILE A 118 7.33 2.32 1.35
C ILE A 118 8.34 1.43 0.64
N ASP A 119 8.03 0.13 0.55
CA ASP A 119 8.85 -0.83 -0.19
C ASP A 119 7.98 -1.82 -0.98
N GLY A 120 8.62 -2.79 -1.64
CA GLY A 120 7.95 -3.77 -2.47
C GLY A 120 7.51 -3.23 -3.84
N GLY A 121 6.80 -4.05 -4.60
CA GLY A 121 6.46 -3.77 -5.99
C GLY A 121 5.67 -2.47 -6.23
N MET A 122 4.80 -2.07 -5.30
CA MET A 122 4.02 -0.84 -5.40
C MET A 122 4.89 0.43 -5.28
N ALA A 123 6.01 0.36 -4.58
CA ALA A 123 6.96 1.47 -4.44
C ALA A 123 7.62 1.88 -5.76
N ASN A 124 7.57 1.05 -6.80
CA ASN A 124 8.05 1.39 -8.14
C ASN A 124 7.12 2.32 -8.90
N ASN A 125 5.85 2.42 -8.52
CA ASN A 125 4.89 3.32 -9.12
C ASN A 125 5.00 4.70 -8.47
N ASN A 126 5.65 5.65 -9.16
CA ASN A 126 5.86 6.99 -8.62
C ASN A 126 4.55 7.79 -8.53
N PHE A 127 3.62 7.56 -9.44
CA PHE A 127 2.31 8.21 -9.39
C PHE A 127 1.50 7.76 -8.18
N PHE A 128 1.51 6.46 -7.86
CA PHE A 128 0.93 5.96 -6.63
C PHE A 128 1.59 6.56 -5.38
N SER A 129 2.91 6.69 -5.37
CA SER A 129 3.63 7.33 -4.26
C SER A 129 3.19 8.78 -4.06
N GLN A 130 2.90 9.51 -5.16
CA GLN A 130 2.35 10.87 -5.10
C GLN A 130 0.92 10.86 -4.56
N ILE A 131 0.02 10.03 -5.11
CA ILE A 131 -1.35 9.87 -4.59
C ILE A 131 -1.34 9.59 -3.08
N LEU A 132 -0.46 8.69 -2.65
CA LEU A 132 -0.32 8.33 -1.25
C LEU A 132 0.11 9.53 -0.40
N SER A 133 1.10 10.30 -0.86
CA SER A 133 1.56 11.52 -0.18
C SER A 133 0.45 12.57 -0.07
N ASP A 134 -0.29 12.79 -1.16
CA ASP A 134 -1.37 13.76 -1.23
C ASP A 134 -2.53 13.38 -0.27
N VAL A 135 -2.95 12.11 -0.30
CA VAL A 135 -4.04 11.59 0.55
C VAL A 135 -3.67 11.62 2.03
N LEU A 136 -2.41 11.32 2.36
CA LEU A 136 -1.93 11.23 3.75
C LEU A 136 -1.42 12.57 4.28
N SER A 137 -1.11 13.53 3.41
CA SER A 137 -0.49 14.82 3.73
C SER A 137 0.80 14.68 4.55
N ILE A 138 1.61 13.67 4.23
CA ILE A 138 2.91 13.40 4.85
C ILE A 138 3.95 12.97 3.80
N ASP A 139 5.22 13.07 4.19
CA ASP A 139 6.33 12.67 3.32
C ASP A 139 6.39 11.15 3.14
N ILE A 140 6.51 10.73 1.88
CA ILE A 140 6.69 9.33 1.51
C ILE A 140 8.14 9.13 1.04
N TYR A 141 8.85 8.25 1.73
CA TYR A 141 10.22 7.90 1.41
C TYR A 141 10.29 6.52 0.75
N LYS A 142 11.09 6.46 -0.30
CA LYS A 142 11.36 5.23 -1.04
C LYS A 142 12.82 4.84 -0.84
N PRO A 143 13.13 3.64 -0.34
CA PRO A 143 14.49 3.19 -0.20
C PRO A 143 15.14 2.94 -1.57
N ASN A 144 16.48 3.03 -1.64
CA ASN A 144 17.23 2.69 -2.85
C ASN A 144 17.05 1.22 -3.23
N ASN A 145 16.91 0.34 -2.25
CA ASN A 145 16.57 -1.06 -2.44
C ASN A 145 15.15 -1.31 -1.91
N ILE A 146 14.24 -1.65 -2.79
CA ILE A 146 12.82 -1.91 -2.47
C ILE A 146 12.56 -3.32 -1.92
N GLU A 147 13.59 -4.16 -1.84
CA GLU A 147 13.54 -5.50 -1.25
C GLU A 147 14.01 -5.46 0.22
N SER A 148 13.42 -4.56 1.01
CA SER A 148 13.84 -4.29 2.40
C SER A 148 13.75 -5.53 3.28
N THR A 149 12.75 -6.39 3.05
CA THR A 149 12.53 -7.61 3.85
C THR A 149 13.69 -8.60 3.65
N SER A 150 14.06 -8.90 2.40
CA SER A 150 15.16 -9.82 2.11
C SER A 150 16.50 -9.24 2.53
N LEU A 151 16.70 -7.93 2.37
CA LEU A 151 17.89 -7.24 2.83
C LEU A 151 18.03 -7.31 4.36
N GLY A 152 16.94 -7.07 5.09
CA GLY A 152 16.90 -7.17 6.55
C GLY A 152 17.23 -8.59 7.03
N ALA A 153 16.65 -9.61 6.39
CA ALA A 153 16.97 -11.01 6.69
C ALA A 153 18.45 -11.33 6.45
N ALA A 154 19.03 -10.82 5.35
CA ALA A 154 20.43 -11.00 5.03
C ALA A 154 21.36 -10.33 6.06
N TYR A 155 21.01 -9.12 6.51
CA TYR A 155 21.76 -8.43 7.56
C TYR A 155 21.72 -9.19 8.90
N LEU A 156 20.54 -9.65 9.32
CA LEU A 156 20.40 -10.42 10.55
C LEU A 156 21.18 -11.75 10.50
N ALA A 157 21.16 -12.43 9.35
CA ALA A 157 21.96 -13.63 9.14
C ALA A 157 23.46 -13.33 9.21
N GLY A 158 23.90 -12.21 8.61
CA GLY A 158 25.29 -11.77 8.64
C GLY A 158 25.78 -11.43 10.05
N ILE A 159 24.92 -10.82 10.87
CA ILE A 159 25.20 -10.54 12.29
C ILE A 159 25.33 -11.87 13.05
N GLY A 160 24.38 -12.80 12.88
CA GLY A 160 24.41 -14.09 13.55
C GLY A 160 25.60 -14.99 13.16
N ALA A 161 26.20 -14.72 12.00
CA ALA A 161 27.41 -15.40 11.51
C ALA A 161 28.71 -14.61 11.74
N ASP A 162 28.68 -13.53 12.51
CA ASP A 162 29.82 -12.63 12.80
C ASP A 162 30.45 -11.97 11.55
N HIS A 163 29.72 -11.92 10.43
CA HIS A 163 30.17 -11.28 9.18
C HIS A 163 29.83 -9.79 9.11
N VAL A 164 28.82 -9.35 9.85
CA VAL A 164 28.36 -7.96 9.91
C VAL A 164 28.28 -7.54 11.37
N LYS A 165 28.78 -6.34 11.69
CA LYS A 165 28.65 -5.75 13.03
C LYS A 165 27.49 -4.76 13.04
N LEU A 166 26.73 -4.76 14.13
CA LEU A 166 25.80 -3.66 14.43
C LEU A 166 26.64 -2.40 14.69
N SER A 167 26.41 -1.37 13.89
CA SER A 167 27.06 -0.05 14.03
C SER A 167 26.14 0.92 14.77
#